data_da0f27ae4d926fec2709e44c9861ed12
#
_entry.id   da0f27ae4d926fec2709e44c9861ed12
#
_cell.length_a   1.000
_cell.length_b   1.000
_cell.length_c   1.000
_cell.angle_alpha   90.00
_cell.angle_beta   90.00
_cell.angle_gamma   90.00
#
_symmetry.space_group_name_H-M   'P 1'
#
loop_
_entity.id
_entity.type
_entity.pdbx_description
1 polymer ?
#
loop_
_entity_poly.entity_id
_entity_poly.type
_entity_poly.pdbx_seq_one_letter_code
_entity_poly.pdbx_strand_id
1 'polypeptide(L)'
;HMADNIMILPKIDHEFHRELIDNSGLQGNVYRYSDTLVYKEYKTDSFNLPQLELLTNQKSKLIAYPKILVFEKEYSKKCFRGYLSDFIEGKVIYNLDGRLLLNEFINALEEFEKEVINVSRRGIVMHDMHQENIILTPNNSLVAIDTDMFEVTYDDEIWVLRNNMKELGETIISELVTLAKLESEKLNNLIK
;
A
#
# COMPACT_ATOMS: atom_id res chain seq x y z
N HIS A 1 -4.12 -7.56 27.65
CA HIS A 1 -3.12 -6.54 27.40
C HIS A 1 -3.18 -6.06 25.95
N MET A 2 -3.30 -4.77 25.79
CA MET A 2 -3.40 -4.14 24.47
C MET A 2 -2.31 -3.07 24.35
N ALA A 3 -1.27 -3.36 23.58
CA ALA A 3 -0.44 -2.29 23.04
C ALA A 3 -1.26 -1.60 21.93
N ASP A 4 -0.91 -0.36 21.58
CA ASP A 4 -1.66 0.41 20.58
C ASP A 4 -1.69 -0.26 19.19
N ASN A 5 -0.74 -1.12 18.91
CA ASN A 5 -0.59 -1.83 17.63
C ASN A 5 -1.02 -3.31 17.68
N ILE A 6 -1.63 -3.75 18.77
CA ILE A 6 -2.05 -5.15 18.95
C ILE A 6 -3.50 -5.19 19.44
N MET A 7 -4.29 -6.07 18.84
CA MET A 7 -5.67 -6.34 19.24
C MET A 7 -5.84 -7.84 19.43
N ILE A 8 -6.29 -8.25 20.61
CA ILE A 8 -6.56 -9.65 20.95
C ILE A 8 -8.04 -9.80 21.22
N LEU A 9 -8.68 -10.69 20.48
CA LEU A 9 -10.13 -10.92 20.55
C LEU A 9 -10.42 -12.38 20.87
N PRO A 10 -11.48 -12.66 21.65
CA PRO A 10 -11.88 -14.07 21.89
C PRO A 10 -12.32 -14.76 20.60
N LYS A 11 -12.90 -14.00 19.65
CA LYS A 11 -13.35 -14.53 18.37
C LYS A 11 -13.38 -13.39 17.34
N ILE A 12 -13.01 -13.68 16.11
CA ILE A 12 -13.19 -12.77 14.96
C ILE A 12 -14.55 -13.06 14.35
N ASP A 13 -15.39 -12.04 14.25
CA ASP A 13 -16.78 -12.15 13.83
C ASP A 13 -17.10 -11.22 12.67
N HIS A 14 -18.39 -11.00 12.42
CA HIS A 14 -18.89 -10.18 11.33
C HIS A 14 -18.50 -8.71 11.41
N GLU A 15 -18.05 -8.18 12.55
CA GLU A 15 -17.56 -6.81 12.65
C GLU A 15 -16.27 -6.63 11.85
N PHE A 16 -15.45 -7.68 11.78
CA PHE A 16 -14.23 -7.70 10.97
C PHE A 16 -14.51 -8.04 9.51
N HIS A 17 -15.56 -8.80 9.23
CA HIS A 17 -15.92 -9.22 7.88
C HIS A 17 -17.11 -8.41 7.33
N ARG A 18 -17.17 -7.13 7.67
CA ARG A 18 -18.30 -6.25 7.36
C ARG A 18 -18.62 -6.19 5.87
N GLU A 19 -17.60 -6.06 5.02
CA GLU A 19 -17.76 -5.99 3.58
C GLU A 19 -16.50 -6.51 2.92
N LEU A 20 -16.61 -7.51 2.08
CA LEU A 20 -15.49 -8.04 1.33
C LEU A 20 -15.12 -7.06 0.21
N ILE A 21 -13.89 -6.55 0.24
CA ILE A 21 -13.36 -5.62 -0.78
C ILE A 21 -12.59 -6.39 -1.84
N ASP A 22 -11.74 -7.34 -1.42
CA ASP A 22 -10.88 -8.09 -2.33
C ASP A 22 -10.63 -9.49 -1.79
N ASN A 23 -10.89 -10.51 -2.62
CA ASN A 23 -10.57 -11.90 -2.35
C ASN A 23 -9.65 -12.52 -3.40
N SER A 24 -9.13 -11.72 -4.33
CA SER A 24 -8.28 -12.19 -5.42
C SER A 24 -6.85 -12.52 -4.98
N GLY A 25 -6.40 -11.99 -3.84
CA GLY A 25 -5.08 -12.23 -3.31
C GLY A 25 -4.89 -13.67 -2.86
N LEU A 26 -3.71 -14.23 -3.17
CA LEU A 26 -3.34 -15.60 -2.76
C LEU A 26 -3.13 -15.71 -1.24
N GLN A 27 -2.72 -14.62 -0.60
CA GLN A 27 -2.34 -14.60 0.81
C GLN A 27 -3.50 -14.33 1.76
N GLY A 28 -4.50 -13.56 1.33
CA GLY A 28 -5.58 -13.18 2.21
C GLY A 28 -6.75 -12.48 1.55
N ASN A 29 -7.78 -12.23 2.32
CA ASN A 29 -8.94 -11.45 1.94
C ASN A 29 -8.90 -10.09 2.61
N VAL A 30 -9.37 -9.06 1.92
CA VAL A 30 -9.46 -7.69 2.45
C VAL A 30 -10.92 -7.32 2.65
N TYR A 31 -11.25 -6.86 3.86
CA TYR A 31 -12.59 -6.46 4.26
C TYR A 31 -12.61 -5.00 4.70
N ARG A 32 -13.73 -4.33 4.49
CA ARG A 32 -13.98 -3.05 5.11
C ARG A 32 -14.25 -3.29 6.59
N TYR A 33 -13.45 -2.71 7.47
CA TYR A 33 -13.65 -2.81 8.91
C TYR A 33 -14.47 -1.63 9.46
N SER A 34 -14.11 -0.43 9.04
CA SER A 34 -14.79 0.81 9.44
C SER A 34 -14.73 1.83 8.29
N ASP A 35 -15.18 3.04 8.53
CA ASP A 35 -15.10 4.11 7.53
C ASP A 35 -13.64 4.52 7.24
N THR A 36 -12.72 4.22 8.16
CA THR A 36 -11.32 4.63 8.04
C THR A 36 -10.34 3.47 7.97
N LEU A 37 -10.78 2.24 8.20
CA LEU A 37 -9.90 1.07 8.30
C LEU A 37 -10.37 -0.09 7.43
N VAL A 38 -9.39 -0.83 6.92
CA VAL A 38 -9.58 -2.13 6.28
C VAL A 38 -8.92 -3.21 7.13
N TYR A 39 -9.44 -4.43 7.03
CA TYR A 39 -8.89 -5.62 7.68
C TYR A 39 -8.44 -6.61 6.61
N LYS A 40 -7.15 -6.98 6.63
CA LYS A 40 -6.63 -8.08 5.81
C LYS A 40 -6.52 -9.31 6.68
N GLU A 41 -7.26 -10.36 6.32
CA GLU A 41 -7.20 -11.66 7.00
C GLU A 41 -6.41 -12.64 6.13
N TYR A 42 -5.39 -13.25 6.70
CA TYR A 42 -4.57 -14.22 5.98
C TYR A 42 -5.30 -15.55 5.80
N LYS A 43 -5.22 -16.12 4.60
CA LYS A 43 -5.74 -17.45 4.26
C LYS A 43 -4.75 -18.55 4.61
N THR A 44 -3.46 -18.20 4.65
CA THR A 44 -2.35 -19.12 4.88
C THR A 44 -1.44 -18.54 5.95
N ASP A 45 -0.43 -19.30 6.36
CA ASP A 45 0.58 -18.84 7.30
C ASP A 45 1.80 -18.17 6.61
N SER A 46 1.66 -17.79 5.35
CA SER A 46 2.72 -17.12 4.58
C SER A 46 2.80 -15.63 4.94
N PHE A 47 3.10 -15.34 6.18
CA PHE A 47 3.35 -13.99 6.69
C PHE A 47 4.61 -14.02 7.58
N ASN A 48 5.21 -12.86 7.74
CA ASN A 48 6.37 -12.69 8.63
C ASN A 48 5.95 -11.80 9.80
N LEU A 49 5.55 -12.40 10.91
CA LEU A 49 5.04 -11.68 12.05
C LEU A 49 6.05 -10.70 12.66
N PRO A 50 7.35 -11.06 12.86
CA PRO A 50 8.34 -10.08 13.32
C PRO A 50 8.47 -8.86 12.41
N GLN A 51 8.41 -9.03 11.10
CA GLN A 51 8.45 -7.92 10.16
C GLN A 51 7.18 -7.07 10.24
N LEU A 52 6.01 -7.70 10.35
CA LEU A 52 4.75 -6.97 10.51
C LEU A 52 4.76 -6.12 11.80
N GLU A 53 5.32 -6.63 12.88
CA GLU A 53 5.48 -5.87 14.12
C GLU A 53 6.34 -4.62 13.91
N LEU A 54 7.44 -4.74 13.17
CA LEU A 54 8.28 -3.58 12.84
C LEU A 54 7.54 -2.56 11.97
N LEU A 55 6.75 -3.03 11.01
CA LEU A 55 5.98 -2.15 10.12
C LEU A 55 4.90 -1.38 10.86
N THR A 56 4.31 -1.92 11.92
CA THR A 56 3.30 -1.20 12.72
C THR A 56 3.86 0.03 13.44
N ASN A 57 5.18 0.13 13.58
CA ASN A 57 5.84 1.28 14.17
C ASN A 57 6.15 2.38 13.15
N GLN A 58 5.89 2.14 11.89
CA GLN A 58 6.09 3.11 10.82
C GLN A 58 4.82 3.93 10.59
N LYS A 59 5.00 5.20 10.21
CA LYS A 59 3.89 6.09 9.89
C LYS A 59 4.23 6.90 8.65
N SER A 60 3.25 7.04 7.77
CA SER A 60 3.38 7.86 6.57
C SER A 60 1.99 8.26 6.08
N LYS A 61 1.89 9.43 5.46
CA LYS A 61 0.67 9.85 4.75
C LYS A 61 0.54 9.18 3.40
N LEU A 62 1.64 8.69 2.82
CA LEU A 62 1.68 8.14 1.47
C LEU A 62 1.90 6.63 1.44
N ILE A 63 2.01 5.99 2.60
CA ILE A 63 2.17 4.55 2.73
C ILE A 63 1.24 4.05 3.82
N ALA A 64 0.28 3.22 3.43
CA ALA A 64 -0.68 2.63 4.36
C ALA A 64 -0.06 1.37 5.00
N TYR A 65 0.81 1.58 5.99
CA TYR A 65 1.42 0.49 6.74
C TYR A 65 0.38 -0.32 7.54
N PRO A 66 0.65 -1.59 7.84
CA PRO A 66 -0.09 -2.28 8.89
C PRO A 66 -0.07 -1.45 10.18
N LYS A 67 -1.23 -1.26 10.80
CA LYS A 67 -1.36 -0.42 12.02
C LYS A 67 -1.59 -1.25 13.27
N ILE A 68 -2.47 -2.24 13.18
CA ILE A 68 -2.90 -3.03 14.31
C ILE A 68 -2.88 -4.49 13.89
N LEU A 69 -2.13 -5.30 14.61
CA LEU A 69 -2.08 -6.75 14.42
C LEU A 69 -3.22 -7.40 15.19
N VAL A 70 -3.94 -8.31 14.55
CA VAL A 70 -5.15 -8.93 15.10
C VAL A 70 -4.88 -10.41 15.43
N PHE A 71 -5.10 -10.75 16.67
CA PHE A 71 -4.95 -12.11 17.19
C PHE A 71 -6.28 -12.62 17.75
N GLU A 72 -6.53 -13.91 17.61
CA GLU A 72 -7.69 -14.57 18.19
C GLU A 72 -7.25 -15.38 19.41
N LYS A 73 -7.81 -15.06 20.58
CA LYS A 73 -7.58 -15.68 21.90
C LYS A 73 -6.30 -15.25 22.61
N GLU A 74 -5.14 -15.29 21.96
CA GLU A 74 -3.87 -14.96 22.61
C GLU A 74 -2.87 -14.37 21.64
N TYR A 75 -1.88 -13.68 22.18
CA TYR A 75 -0.76 -13.12 21.41
C TYR A 75 0.26 -14.22 21.11
N SER A 76 0.09 -14.89 19.98
CA SER A 76 1.02 -15.93 19.53
C SER A 76 0.95 -16.04 18.02
N LYS A 77 2.02 -16.56 17.39
CA LYS A 77 2.05 -16.78 15.94
C LYS A 77 0.89 -17.64 15.48
N LYS A 78 0.55 -18.66 16.25
CA LYS A 78 -0.55 -19.60 15.96
C LYS A 78 -1.91 -18.89 15.92
N CYS A 79 -2.09 -17.85 16.73
CA CYS A 79 -3.35 -17.14 16.88
C CYS A 79 -3.40 -15.84 16.07
N PHE A 80 -2.35 -15.52 15.32
CA PHE A 80 -2.34 -14.36 14.42
C PHE A 80 -3.30 -14.59 13.26
N ARG A 81 -4.16 -13.59 12.97
CA ARG A 81 -5.17 -13.69 11.91
C ARG A 81 -4.99 -12.68 10.80
N GLY A 82 -4.51 -11.50 11.11
CA GLY A 82 -4.38 -10.45 10.11
C GLY A 82 -4.09 -9.10 10.73
N TYR A 83 -4.34 -8.04 9.97
CA TYR A 83 -4.05 -6.69 10.44
C TYR A 83 -5.07 -5.67 9.93
N LEU A 84 -5.18 -4.58 10.68
CA LEU A 84 -5.91 -3.39 10.26
C LEU A 84 -4.92 -2.38 9.67
N SER A 85 -5.33 -1.72 8.61
CA SER A 85 -4.60 -0.58 8.02
C SER A 85 -5.59 0.48 7.55
N ASP A 86 -5.10 1.66 7.19
CA ASP A 86 -5.97 2.74 6.71
C ASP A 86 -6.68 2.34 5.41
N PHE A 87 -7.96 2.66 5.35
CA PHE A 87 -8.69 2.63 4.09
C PHE A 87 -8.30 3.87 3.28
N ILE A 88 -7.84 3.66 2.06
CA ILE A 88 -7.44 4.73 1.16
C ILE A 88 -8.48 4.87 0.07
N GLU A 89 -9.16 5.99 0.04
CA GLU A 89 -10.12 6.32 -1.02
C GLU A 89 -9.37 6.72 -2.29
N GLY A 90 -9.86 6.27 -3.45
CA GLY A 90 -9.31 6.62 -4.73
C GLY A 90 -9.35 5.46 -5.71
N LYS A 91 -8.54 5.56 -6.75
CA LYS A 91 -8.44 4.55 -7.80
C LYS A 91 -7.02 4.01 -7.89
N VAL A 92 -6.89 2.70 -8.09
CA VAL A 92 -5.59 2.12 -8.41
C VAL A 92 -5.07 2.72 -9.72
N ILE A 93 -3.77 2.96 -9.80
CA ILE A 93 -3.20 3.64 -10.99
C ILE A 93 -3.34 2.82 -12.27
N TYR A 94 -3.48 1.51 -12.15
CA TYR A 94 -3.78 0.63 -13.28
C TYR A 94 -5.07 1.03 -14.02
N ASN A 95 -6.04 1.62 -13.32
CA ASN A 95 -7.37 1.98 -13.84
C ASN A 95 -7.58 3.50 -14.02
N LEU A 96 -6.52 4.26 -14.23
CA LEU A 96 -6.66 5.68 -14.53
C LEU A 96 -7.31 5.86 -15.90
N ASP A 97 -8.36 6.67 -15.94
CA ASP A 97 -9.24 6.82 -17.12
C ASP A 97 -8.92 8.06 -17.97
N GLY A 98 -7.74 8.63 -17.80
CA GLY A 98 -7.30 9.77 -18.59
C GLY A 98 -7.90 11.13 -18.19
N ARG A 99 -8.66 11.20 -17.10
CA ARG A 99 -9.15 12.48 -16.57
C ARG A 99 -8.07 13.27 -15.86
N LEU A 100 -7.02 12.57 -15.42
CA LEU A 100 -5.87 13.18 -14.76
C LEU A 100 -4.93 13.75 -15.82
N LEU A 101 -4.46 14.97 -15.62
CA LEU A 101 -3.45 15.57 -16.48
C LEU A 101 -2.06 15.05 -16.15
N LEU A 102 -1.21 14.97 -17.15
CA LEU A 102 0.16 14.47 -16.99
C LEU A 102 0.94 15.24 -15.92
N ASN A 103 0.83 16.57 -15.89
CA ASN A 103 1.50 17.39 -14.90
C ASN A 103 0.99 17.16 -13.49
N GLU A 104 -0.28 16.87 -13.32
CA GLU A 104 -0.85 16.51 -12.00
C GLU A 104 -0.29 15.18 -11.51
N PHE A 105 -0.18 14.21 -12.42
CA PHE A 105 0.41 12.91 -12.09
C PHE A 105 1.90 13.03 -11.75
N ILE A 106 2.65 13.84 -12.51
CA ILE A 106 4.07 14.09 -12.23
C ILE A 106 4.25 14.73 -10.86
N ASN A 107 3.40 15.71 -10.51
CA ASN A 107 3.46 16.33 -9.18
C ASN A 107 3.19 15.33 -8.07
N ALA A 108 2.19 14.47 -8.23
CA ALA A 108 1.89 13.40 -7.28
C ALA A 108 3.06 12.41 -7.17
N LEU A 109 3.69 12.09 -8.29
CA LEU A 109 4.85 11.19 -8.34
C LEU A 109 6.07 11.79 -7.64
N GLU A 110 6.32 13.09 -7.80
CA GLU A 110 7.42 13.77 -7.12
C GLU A 110 7.25 13.72 -5.59
N GLU A 111 6.03 13.93 -5.11
CA GLU A 111 5.70 13.82 -3.69
C GLU A 111 5.93 12.39 -3.18
N PHE A 112 5.47 11.40 -3.95
CA PHE A 112 5.64 9.99 -3.62
C PHE A 112 7.12 9.58 -3.63
N GLU A 113 7.89 10.05 -4.61
CA GLU A 113 9.33 9.80 -4.69
C GLU A 113 10.06 10.27 -3.44
N LYS A 114 9.71 11.45 -2.92
CA LYS A 114 10.29 11.96 -1.67
C LYS A 114 10.04 11.00 -0.51
N GLU A 115 8.85 10.43 -0.44
CA GLU A 115 8.53 9.45 0.59
C GLU A 115 9.28 8.12 0.38
N VAL A 116 9.45 7.68 -0.87
CA VAL A 116 10.26 6.50 -1.18
C VAL A 116 11.70 6.70 -0.71
N ILE A 117 12.26 7.90 -0.90
CA ILE A 117 13.61 8.24 -0.40
C ILE A 117 13.64 8.16 1.13
N ASN A 118 12.65 8.72 1.81
CA ASN A 118 12.58 8.69 3.28
C ASN A 118 12.48 7.26 3.82
N VAL A 119 11.65 6.44 3.20
CA VAL A 119 11.48 5.01 3.54
C VAL A 119 12.79 4.26 3.35
N SER A 120 13.49 4.53 2.24
CA SER A 120 14.78 3.90 1.94
C SER A 120 15.85 4.24 3.00
N ARG A 121 15.86 5.48 3.49
CA ARG A 121 16.77 5.90 4.57
C ARG A 121 16.49 5.20 5.89
N ARG A 122 15.28 4.71 6.09
CA ARG A 122 14.92 3.89 7.26
C ARG A 122 15.22 2.42 7.05
N GLY A 123 15.80 2.04 5.92
CA GLY A 123 16.13 0.66 5.61
C GLY A 123 14.94 -0.21 5.23
N ILE A 124 13.86 0.38 4.72
CA ILE A 124 12.65 -0.36 4.35
C ILE A 124 12.65 -0.64 2.86
N VAL A 125 12.66 -1.92 2.49
CA VAL A 125 12.54 -2.37 1.11
C VAL A 125 11.06 -2.49 0.77
N MET A 126 10.63 -1.80 -0.30
CA MET A 126 9.24 -1.76 -0.74
C MET A 126 8.96 -2.91 -1.72
N HIS A 127 8.87 -4.13 -1.18
CA HIS A 127 8.51 -5.30 -1.97
C HIS A 127 7.05 -5.21 -2.44
N ASP A 128 6.76 -5.90 -3.54
CA ASP A 128 5.40 -6.03 -4.08
C ASP A 128 4.77 -4.68 -4.47
N MET A 129 5.60 -3.72 -4.85
CA MET A 129 5.11 -2.45 -5.39
C MET A 129 4.74 -2.64 -6.86
N HIS A 130 3.45 -2.61 -7.14
CA HIS A 130 2.93 -2.70 -8.51
C HIS A 130 1.68 -1.82 -8.67
N GLN A 131 1.20 -1.71 -9.90
CA GLN A 131 0.15 -0.76 -10.29
C GLN A 131 -1.17 -0.94 -9.54
N GLU A 132 -1.46 -2.14 -9.06
CA GLU A 132 -2.67 -2.43 -8.29
C GLU A 132 -2.52 -2.07 -6.81
N ASN A 133 -1.30 -1.81 -6.34
CA ASN A 133 -0.98 -1.47 -4.96
C ASN A 133 -0.66 0.01 -4.75
N ILE A 134 -0.92 0.84 -5.75
CA ILE A 134 -0.80 2.30 -5.63
C ILE A 134 -2.12 2.93 -6.01
N ILE A 135 -2.65 3.76 -5.11
CA ILE A 135 -3.91 4.47 -5.29
C ILE A 135 -3.64 5.94 -5.54
N LEU A 136 -4.31 6.50 -6.54
CA LEU A 136 -4.42 7.94 -6.72
C LEU A 136 -5.65 8.41 -5.94
N THR A 137 -5.43 9.26 -4.96
CA THR A 137 -6.49 9.80 -4.10
C THR A 137 -7.27 10.92 -4.79
N PRO A 138 -8.46 11.30 -4.29
CA PRO A 138 -9.23 12.40 -4.87
C PRO A 138 -8.50 13.74 -4.89
N ASN A 139 -7.55 13.96 -3.98
CA ASN A 139 -6.73 15.17 -3.96
C ASN A 139 -5.38 15.01 -4.70
N ASN A 140 -5.29 14.03 -5.58
CA ASN A 140 -4.14 13.78 -6.46
C ASN A 140 -2.84 13.47 -5.71
N SER A 141 -2.90 12.65 -4.67
CA SER A 141 -1.73 12.04 -4.03
C SER A 141 -1.65 10.56 -4.39
N LEU A 142 -0.44 10.04 -4.53
CA LEU A 142 -0.21 8.60 -4.69
C LEU A 142 0.04 7.99 -3.32
N VAL A 143 -0.67 6.91 -3.02
CA VAL A 143 -0.55 6.20 -1.73
C VAL A 143 -0.35 4.71 -1.99
N ALA A 144 0.69 4.14 -1.39
CA ALA A 144 0.93 2.70 -1.44
C ALA A 144 0.02 1.97 -0.45
N ILE A 145 -0.63 0.92 -0.91
CA ILE A 145 -1.44 0.01 -0.10
C ILE A 145 -0.87 -1.40 -0.19
N ASP A 146 -1.41 -2.32 0.61
CA ASP A 146 -0.98 -3.73 0.64
C ASP A 146 0.51 -3.86 0.89
N THR A 147 0.97 -3.22 1.97
CA THR A 147 2.38 -3.00 2.29
C THR A 147 2.96 -4.04 3.24
N ASP A 148 2.24 -5.12 3.51
CA ASP A 148 2.65 -6.13 4.48
C ASP A 148 3.88 -6.95 4.05
N MET A 149 4.26 -6.89 2.78
CA MET A 149 5.49 -7.51 2.27
C MET A 149 6.71 -6.58 2.33
N PHE A 150 6.53 -5.34 2.77
CA PHE A 150 7.67 -4.46 3.00
C PHE A 150 8.57 -5.05 4.07
N GLU A 151 9.86 -4.83 3.93
CA GLU A 151 10.86 -5.43 4.81
C GLU A 151 11.76 -4.36 5.43
N VAL A 152 11.81 -4.34 6.76
CA VAL A 152 12.80 -3.54 7.48
C VAL A 152 14.11 -4.36 7.49
N THR A 153 15.15 -3.80 6.87
CA THR A 153 16.42 -4.49 6.70
C THR A 153 17.57 -3.68 7.27
N TYR A 154 18.69 -4.34 7.52
CA TYR A 154 19.95 -3.70 7.91
C TYR A 154 20.93 -3.60 6.73
N ASP A 155 20.44 -3.80 5.50
CA ASP A 155 21.23 -3.67 4.29
C ASP A 155 21.68 -2.22 4.07
N ASP A 156 22.67 -2.06 3.17
CA ASP A 156 23.19 -0.76 2.80
C ASP A 156 22.09 0.18 2.28
N GLU A 157 22.06 1.39 2.81
CA GLU A 157 21.06 2.41 2.47
C GLU A 157 21.03 2.70 0.96
N ILE A 158 22.19 2.74 0.31
CA ILE A 158 22.28 3.00 -1.13
C ILE A 158 21.65 1.86 -1.92
N TRP A 159 21.88 0.62 -1.49
CA TRP A 159 21.27 -0.55 -2.13
C TRP A 159 19.73 -0.51 -1.98
N VAL A 160 19.24 -0.20 -0.79
CA VAL A 160 17.79 -0.09 -0.53
C VAL A 160 17.17 1.00 -1.40
N LEU A 161 17.81 2.17 -1.46
CA LEU A 161 17.34 3.28 -2.29
C LEU A 161 17.28 2.90 -3.77
N ARG A 162 18.35 2.30 -4.30
CA ARG A 162 18.40 1.86 -5.71
C ARG A 162 17.32 0.85 -6.02
N ASN A 163 17.12 -0.12 -5.13
CA ASN A 163 16.10 -1.13 -5.31
C ASN A 163 14.69 -0.52 -5.31
N ASN A 164 14.39 0.35 -4.36
CA ASN A 164 13.08 1.00 -4.28
C ASN A 164 12.83 1.92 -5.46
N MET A 165 13.83 2.67 -5.92
CA MET A 165 13.68 3.55 -7.08
C MET A 165 13.50 2.77 -8.37
N LYS A 166 14.16 1.63 -8.51
CA LYS A 166 13.96 0.73 -9.65
C LYS A 166 12.53 0.19 -9.67
N GLU A 167 12.03 -0.29 -8.54
CA GLU A 167 10.65 -0.79 -8.42
C GLU A 167 9.63 0.32 -8.73
N LEU A 168 9.86 1.53 -8.23
CA LEU A 168 9.01 2.67 -8.52
C LEU A 168 8.99 2.97 -10.02
N GLY A 169 10.16 3.04 -10.66
CA GLY A 169 10.26 3.31 -12.09
C GLY A 169 9.54 2.28 -12.93
N GLU A 170 9.74 0.99 -12.64
CA GLU A 170 9.09 -0.11 -13.36
C GLU A 170 7.56 -0.09 -13.17
N THR A 171 7.10 0.33 -11.99
CA THR A 171 5.67 0.40 -11.67
C THR A 171 4.97 1.56 -12.39
N ILE A 172 5.64 2.69 -12.54
CA ILE A 172 5.02 3.95 -12.98
C ILE A 172 5.12 4.15 -14.50
N ILE A 173 6.10 3.55 -15.17
CA ILE A 173 6.43 3.90 -16.56
C ILE A 173 5.26 3.77 -17.52
N SER A 174 4.44 2.75 -17.40
CA SER A 174 3.32 2.54 -18.32
C SER A 174 2.24 3.60 -18.15
N GLU A 175 1.98 4.07 -16.95
CA GLU A 175 1.02 5.14 -16.66
C GLU A 175 1.50 6.47 -17.20
N LEU A 176 2.78 6.78 -17.03
CA LEU A 176 3.38 7.99 -17.62
C LEU A 176 3.28 7.99 -19.14
N VAL A 177 3.59 6.87 -19.78
CA VAL A 177 3.50 6.73 -21.24
C VAL A 177 2.05 6.91 -21.70
N THR A 178 1.09 6.29 -21.02
CA THR A 178 -0.34 6.41 -21.34
C THR A 178 -0.81 7.85 -21.25
N LEU A 179 -0.51 8.54 -20.16
CA LEU A 179 -0.91 9.95 -19.98
C LEU A 179 -0.23 10.87 -20.99
N ALA A 180 1.05 10.64 -21.30
CA ALA A 180 1.77 11.41 -22.30
C ALA A 180 1.15 11.23 -23.69
N LYS A 181 0.74 10.03 -24.07
CA LYS A 181 0.04 9.77 -25.34
C LYS A 181 -1.28 10.50 -25.42
N LEU A 182 -2.09 10.46 -24.33
CA LEU A 182 -3.38 11.14 -24.28
C LEU A 182 -3.22 12.65 -24.44
N GLU A 183 -2.25 13.26 -23.82
CA GLU A 183 -1.98 14.69 -23.98
C GLU A 183 -1.48 15.05 -25.37
N SER A 184 -0.64 14.20 -25.96
CA SER A 184 -0.19 14.37 -27.34
C SER A 184 -1.36 14.32 -28.33
N GLU A 185 -2.31 13.42 -28.15
CA GLU A 185 -3.54 13.33 -28.95
C GLU A 185 -4.40 14.58 -28.82
N LYS A 186 -4.58 15.09 -27.60
CA LYS A 186 -5.31 16.35 -27.37
C LYS A 186 -4.66 17.52 -28.09
N LEU A 187 -3.33 17.62 -28.01
CA LEU A 187 -2.59 18.68 -28.69
C LEU A 187 -2.73 18.59 -30.21
N ASN A 188 -2.62 17.41 -30.78
CA ASN A 188 -2.80 17.17 -32.21
C ASN A 188 -4.22 17.58 -32.67
N ASN A 189 -5.25 17.29 -31.87
CA ASN A 189 -6.61 17.69 -32.19
C ASN A 189 -6.81 19.22 -32.16
N LEU A 190 -6.10 19.91 -31.27
CA LEU A 190 -6.15 21.38 -31.21
C LEU A 190 -5.47 22.04 -32.41
N ILE A 191 -4.45 21.41 -33.00
CA ILE A 191 -3.70 21.93 -34.13
C ILE A 191 -4.46 21.74 -35.45
N LYS A 192 -5.29 20.74 -35.54
CA LYS A 192 -6.16 20.48 -36.71
C LYS A 192 -7.33 21.45 -36.74
#